data_052b2d5bacec4ff9feaaee12169bc87f
#
_entry.id   052b2d5bacec4ff9feaaee12169bc87f
#
_cell.length_a   1.000
_cell.length_b   1.000
_cell.length_c   1.000
_cell.angle_alpha   90.00
_cell.angle_beta   90.00
_cell.angle_gamma   90.00
#
_symmetry.space_group_name_H-M   'P 1'
#
loop_
_entity.id
_entity.type
_entity.pdbx_description
1 polymer ?
#
loop_
_entity_poly.entity_id
_entity_poly.type
_entity_poly.pdbx_seq_one_letter_code
_entity_poly.pdbx_strand_id
1 'polypeptide(L)'
;NRQFILCTNNENNICRDVTYERLKKVIENQGYDAGLKYLQVGFVEKKDKFYYEYAGELLKRVRELIELENFIDLPSNTSCALVCTEEDFDSFTAHLPETCRTVYLSNDILPTEEQEQLLMQNNIKVNIVPEYYYSDLED
;
A
#
# COMPACT_ATOMS: atom_id res chain seq x y z
N ASN A 1 10.55 18.73 -2.78
CA ASN A 1 10.38 17.31 -3.06
C ASN A 1 9.31 17.14 -4.14
N ARG A 2 9.57 16.34 -5.17
CA ARG A 2 8.61 16.09 -6.26
C ARG A 2 8.42 14.60 -6.41
N GLN A 3 7.16 14.19 -6.53
CA GLN A 3 6.76 12.82 -6.81
C GLN A 3 6.20 12.77 -8.23
N PHE A 4 6.43 11.69 -8.95
CA PHE A 4 5.89 11.48 -10.29
C PHE A 4 5.62 10.00 -10.55
N ILE A 5 4.67 9.72 -11.41
CA ILE A 5 4.37 8.39 -11.91
C ILE A 5 4.57 8.43 -13.43
N LEU A 6 5.32 7.45 -13.94
CA LEU A 6 5.46 7.21 -15.36
C LEU A 6 4.72 5.94 -15.73
N CYS A 7 3.80 6.04 -16.67
CA CYS A 7 3.02 4.91 -17.17
C CYS A 7 3.40 4.59 -18.60
N THR A 8 3.50 3.32 -18.93
CA THR A 8 3.74 2.83 -20.29
C THR A 8 3.06 1.46 -20.45
N ASN A 9 2.70 1.10 -21.69
CA ASN A 9 2.17 -0.22 -22.02
C ASN A 9 3.20 -1.35 -21.92
N ASN A 10 4.44 -1.03 -21.62
CA ASN A 10 5.57 -1.97 -21.50
C ASN A 10 5.76 -2.89 -22.72
N GLU A 11 5.34 -2.44 -23.90
CA GLU A 11 5.55 -3.16 -25.15
C GLU A 11 7.04 -3.46 -25.35
N ASN A 12 7.37 -4.70 -25.71
CA ASN A 12 8.75 -5.20 -25.79
C ASN A 12 9.59 -4.96 -24.52
N ASN A 13 8.97 -4.97 -23.33
CA ASN A 13 9.62 -4.69 -22.05
C ASN A 13 10.31 -3.32 -21.95
N ILE A 14 9.89 -2.34 -22.74
CA ILE A 14 10.53 -1.02 -22.81
C ILE A 14 10.53 -0.29 -21.45
N CYS A 15 9.53 -0.54 -20.61
CA CYS A 15 9.49 0.04 -19.27
C CYS A 15 10.65 -0.47 -18.41
N ARG A 16 10.80 -1.78 -18.31
CA ARG A 16 11.82 -2.43 -17.48
C ARG A 16 13.21 -2.27 -18.05
N ASP A 17 13.38 -2.58 -19.34
CA ASP A 17 14.71 -2.75 -19.93
C ASP A 17 15.31 -1.42 -20.43
N VAL A 18 14.48 -0.40 -20.63
CA VAL A 18 14.93 0.91 -21.11
C VAL A 18 14.61 2.04 -20.14
N THR A 19 13.33 2.27 -19.82
CA THR A 19 12.92 3.43 -19.03
C THR A 19 13.45 3.36 -17.61
N TYR A 20 13.21 2.24 -16.93
CA TYR A 20 13.68 2.02 -15.55
C TYR A 20 15.21 2.10 -15.45
N GLU A 21 15.92 1.42 -16.35
CA GLU A 21 17.39 1.41 -16.37
C GLU A 21 17.97 2.80 -16.66
N ARG A 22 17.36 3.60 -17.53
CA ARG A 22 17.78 4.98 -17.79
C ARG A 22 17.58 5.87 -16.57
N LEU A 23 16.44 5.80 -15.91
CA LEU A 23 16.15 6.58 -14.70
C LEU A 23 17.11 6.21 -13.58
N LYS A 24 17.35 4.92 -13.36
CA LYS A 24 18.30 4.42 -12.38
C LYS A 24 19.72 5.00 -12.63
N LYS A 25 20.20 4.92 -13.85
CA LYS A 25 21.51 5.49 -14.23
C LYS A 25 21.58 7.00 -14.05
N VAL A 26 20.50 7.73 -14.33
CA VAL A 26 20.46 9.19 -14.11
C VAL A 26 20.56 9.51 -12.62
N ILE A 27 19.80 8.80 -11.77
CA ILE A 27 19.84 8.96 -10.31
C ILE A 27 21.26 8.70 -9.79
N GLU A 28 21.85 7.58 -10.18
CA GLU A 28 23.20 7.17 -9.76
C GLU A 28 24.28 8.16 -10.25
N ASN A 29 24.29 8.50 -11.53
CA ASN A 29 25.32 9.34 -12.14
C ASN A 29 25.29 10.81 -11.69
N GLN A 30 24.10 11.30 -11.35
CA GLN A 30 23.91 12.67 -10.89
C GLN A 30 23.92 12.79 -9.36
N GLY A 31 23.98 11.66 -8.64
CA GLY A 31 23.96 11.65 -7.18
C GLY A 31 22.65 12.20 -6.60
N TYR A 32 21.52 12.00 -7.28
CA TYR A 32 20.23 12.44 -6.74
C TYR A 32 19.80 11.55 -5.56
N ASP A 33 19.39 12.19 -4.48
CA ASP A 33 18.71 11.53 -3.38
C ASP A 33 17.24 11.27 -3.77
N ALA A 34 17.02 10.23 -4.58
CA ALA A 34 15.72 9.88 -5.14
C ALA A 34 15.50 8.36 -5.13
N GLY A 35 14.34 7.95 -4.66
CA GLY A 35 13.85 6.57 -4.78
C GLY A 35 13.21 6.32 -6.15
N LEU A 36 13.37 5.11 -6.66
CA LEU A 36 12.73 4.65 -7.90
C LEU A 36 12.14 3.26 -7.66
N LYS A 37 10.82 3.14 -7.85
CA LYS A 37 10.11 1.86 -7.72
C LYS A 37 9.48 1.48 -9.06
N TYR A 38 9.74 0.24 -9.50
CA TYR A 38 9.09 -0.34 -10.67
C TYR A 38 7.88 -1.16 -10.22
N LEU A 39 6.73 -0.88 -10.81
CA LEU A 39 5.50 -1.60 -10.56
C LEU A 39 4.91 -2.10 -11.88
N GLN A 40 4.32 -3.27 -11.87
CA GLN A 40 3.60 -3.83 -13.01
C GLN A 40 2.12 -3.93 -12.63
N VAL A 41 1.25 -3.34 -13.45
CA VAL A 41 -0.20 -3.45 -13.29
C VAL A 41 -0.64 -4.84 -13.75
N GLY A 42 -1.37 -5.53 -12.90
CA GLY A 42 -2.09 -6.75 -13.19
C GLY A 42 -3.59 -6.54 -13.00
N PHE A 43 -4.36 -7.56 -13.31
CA PHE A 43 -5.81 -7.55 -13.14
C PHE A 43 -6.22 -8.72 -12.24
N VAL A 44 -7.12 -8.44 -11.31
CA VAL A 44 -7.81 -9.49 -10.55
C VAL A 44 -9.15 -9.74 -11.23
N GLU A 45 -9.33 -10.93 -11.79
CA GLU A 45 -10.56 -11.28 -12.47
C GLU A 45 -11.68 -11.50 -11.45
N LYS A 46 -12.76 -10.71 -11.57
CA LYS A 46 -13.94 -10.76 -10.70
C LYS A 46 -15.04 -11.68 -11.27
N LYS A 47 -15.05 -11.89 -12.60
CA LYS A 47 -16.10 -12.66 -13.28
C LYS A 47 -16.12 -14.11 -12.80
N ASP A 48 -17.32 -14.61 -12.46
CA ASP A 48 -17.58 -15.98 -12.02
C ASP A 48 -16.83 -16.42 -10.74
N LYS A 49 -16.31 -15.46 -9.97
CA LYS A 49 -15.66 -15.68 -8.68
C LYS A 49 -16.50 -15.16 -7.52
N PHE A 50 -16.46 -15.88 -6.39
CA PHE A 50 -17.03 -15.39 -5.15
C PHE A 50 -16.14 -14.28 -4.55
N TYR A 51 -16.79 -13.42 -3.74
CA TYR A 51 -16.12 -12.30 -3.06
C TYR A 51 -14.79 -12.67 -2.41
N TYR A 52 -14.74 -13.72 -1.61
CA TYR A 52 -13.53 -14.14 -0.88
C TYR A 52 -12.36 -14.56 -1.79
N GLU A 53 -12.64 -15.01 -3.02
CA GLU A 53 -11.60 -15.43 -3.96
C GLU A 53 -10.86 -14.23 -4.54
N TYR A 54 -11.57 -13.20 -5.02
CA TYR A 54 -10.91 -12.00 -5.54
C TYR A 54 -10.41 -11.06 -4.43
N ALA A 55 -11.08 -11.01 -3.27
CA ALA A 55 -10.61 -10.29 -2.10
C ALA A 55 -9.25 -10.83 -1.62
N GLY A 56 -9.10 -12.16 -1.54
CA GLY A 56 -7.83 -12.79 -1.20
C GLY A 56 -6.71 -12.52 -2.21
N GLU A 57 -7.03 -12.42 -3.50
CA GLU A 57 -6.03 -12.05 -4.52
C GLU A 57 -5.61 -10.57 -4.38
N LEU A 58 -6.53 -9.66 -4.06
CA LEU A 58 -6.22 -8.26 -3.78
C LEU A 58 -5.38 -8.10 -2.52
N LEU A 59 -5.71 -8.82 -1.46
CA LEU A 59 -4.98 -8.76 -0.20
C LEU A 59 -3.50 -9.15 -0.35
N LYS A 60 -3.18 -10.08 -1.25
CA LYS A 60 -1.78 -10.44 -1.59
C LYS A 60 -0.97 -9.28 -2.18
N ARG A 61 -1.65 -8.25 -2.70
CA ARG A 61 -1.04 -7.08 -3.38
C ARG A 61 -1.33 -5.76 -2.67
N VAL A 62 -1.96 -5.81 -1.51
CA VAL A 62 -2.40 -4.61 -0.80
C VAL A 62 -1.24 -3.72 -0.40
N ARG A 63 -0.08 -4.31 -0.07
CA ARG A 63 1.14 -3.55 0.25
C ARG A 63 1.54 -2.62 -0.90
N GLU A 64 1.65 -3.16 -2.11
CA GLU A 64 2.04 -2.41 -3.29
C GLU A 64 1.02 -1.33 -3.65
N LEU A 65 -0.28 -1.57 -3.39
CA LEU A 65 -1.33 -0.57 -3.58
C LEU A 65 -1.19 0.59 -2.59
N ILE A 66 -0.97 0.29 -1.32
CA ILE A 66 -0.74 1.30 -0.26
C ILE A 66 0.51 2.13 -0.56
N GLU A 67 1.60 1.48 -0.94
CA GLU A 67 2.86 2.16 -1.26
C GLU A 67 2.72 3.08 -2.48
N LEU A 68 1.97 2.65 -3.50
CA LEU A 68 1.69 3.46 -4.69
C LEU A 68 0.81 4.66 -4.36
N GLU A 69 -0.27 4.46 -3.62
CA GLU A 69 -1.22 5.52 -3.24
C GLU A 69 -0.55 6.62 -2.41
N ASN A 70 0.29 6.22 -1.45
CA ASN A 70 0.91 7.15 -0.51
C ASN A 70 2.30 7.61 -0.93
N PHE A 71 2.87 7.08 -2.02
CA PHE A 71 4.25 7.34 -2.47
C PHE A 71 5.29 7.06 -1.38
N ILE A 72 5.14 5.95 -0.68
CA ILE A 72 6.00 5.54 0.43
C ILE A 72 6.60 4.15 0.17
N ASP A 73 7.58 3.81 0.97
CA ASP A 73 8.06 2.46 1.17
C ASP A 73 7.68 2.06 2.61
N LEU A 74 6.73 1.13 2.77
CA LEU A 74 6.16 0.78 4.07
C LEU A 74 7.20 0.40 5.13
N PRO A 75 8.25 -0.40 4.82
CA PRO A 75 9.25 -0.77 5.82
C PRO A 75 10.04 0.41 6.41
N SER A 76 10.17 1.49 5.66
CA SER A 76 10.93 2.69 6.08
C SER A 76 10.03 3.84 6.52
N ASN A 77 8.70 3.67 6.49
CA ASN A 77 7.73 4.71 6.77
C ASN A 77 7.01 4.47 8.10
N THR A 78 6.81 5.53 8.86
CA THR A 78 6.10 5.51 10.14
C THR A 78 4.76 6.26 10.12
N SER A 79 4.44 6.92 9.01
CA SER A 79 3.17 7.67 8.88
C SER A 79 1.99 6.79 8.46
N CYS A 80 2.28 5.65 7.81
CA CYS A 80 1.29 4.64 7.43
C CYS A 80 1.70 3.27 7.95
N ALA A 81 0.74 2.48 8.38
CA ALA A 81 0.94 1.09 8.78
C ALA A 81 0.01 0.16 8.02
N LEU A 82 0.48 -1.04 7.72
CA LEU A 82 -0.33 -2.16 7.23
C LEU A 82 -0.28 -3.26 8.28
N VAL A 83 -1.45 -3.65 8.76
CA VAL A 83 -1.61 -4.67 9.80
C VAL A 83 -2.55 -5.76 9.29
N CYS A 84 -2.03 -6.98 9.21
CA CYS A 84 -2.74 -8.11 8.61
C CYS A 84 -3.11 -9.21 9.62
N THR A 85 -2.60 -9.16 10.85
CA THR A 85 -2.89 -10.15 11.90
C THR A 85 -3.28 -9.47 13.21
N GLU A 86 -4.02 -10.15 14.07
CA GLU A 86 -4.38 -9.65 15.40
C GLU A 86 -3.15 -9.40 16.28
N GLU A 87 -2.15 -10.29 16.22
CA GLU A 87 -0.90 -10.15 16.98
C GLU A 87 -0.12 -8.89 16.58
N ASP A 88 -0.06 -8.61 15.27
CA ASP A 88 0.57 -7.39 14.76
C ASP A 88 -0.23 -6.15 15.18
N PHE A 89 -1.57 -6.26 15.26
CA PHE A 89 -2.42 -5.16 15.68
C PHE A 89 -2.25 -4.83 17.16
N ASP A 90 -2.18 -5.84 18.01
CA ASP A 90 -1.90 -5.68 19.44
C ASP A 90 -0.52 -5.03 19.66
N SER A 91 0.48 -5.51 18.92
CA SER A 91 1.83 -4.94 18.96
C SER A 91 1.86 -3.49 18.46
N PHE A 92 1.15 -3.19 17.37
CA PHE A 92 1.04 -1.85 16.79
C PHE A 92 0.37 -0.87 17.77
N THR A 93 -0.74 -1.25 18.38
CA THR A 93 -1.46 -0.41 19.34
C THR A 93 -0.70 -0.21 20.65
N ALA A 94 0.06 -1.21 21.08
CA ALA A 94 0.93 -1.10 22.27
C ALA A 94 2.13 -0.15 22.05
N HIS A 95 2.60 -0.01 20.81
CA HIS A 95 3.78 0.81 20.46
C HIS A 95 3.47 1.80 19.32
N LEU A 96 2.34 2.48 19.43
CA LEU A 96 1.81 3.36 18.40
C LEU A 96 2.78 4.49 18.03
N PRO A 97 3.26 4.58 16.77
CA PRO A 97 4.16 5.64 16.37
C PRO A 97 3.46 7.01 16.38
N GLU A 98 4.05 8.01 17.01
CA GLU A 98 3.50 9.40 17.07
C GLU A 98 3.27 10.01 15.68
N THR A 99 4.02 9.57 14.68
CA THR A 99 3.94 10.03 13.30
C THR A 99 2.87 9.32 12.50
N CYS A 100 2.29 8.23 13.00
CA CYS A 100 1.27 7.47 12.29
C CYS A 100 -0.01 8.31 12.11
N ARG A 101 -0.55 8.28 10.89
CA ARG A 101 -1.78 9.00 10.51
C ARG A 101 -2.81 8.08 9.87
N THR A 102 -2.36 6.96 9.32
CA THR A 102 -3.23 6.02 8.63
C THR A 102 -2.82 4.59 8.95
N VAL A 103 -3.77 3.75 9.29
CA VAL A 103 -3.59 2.31 9.38
C VAL A 103 -4.49 1.61 8.37
N TYR A 104 -3.92 0.70 7.62
CA TYR A 104 -4.63 -0.23 6.74
C TYR A 104 -4.75 -1.55 7.49
N LEU A 105 -5.97 -1.90 7.82
CA LEU A 105 -6.30 -3.04 8.69
C LEU A 105 -6.99 -4.13 7.87
N SER A 106 -6.53 -5.37 7.98
CA SER A 106 -7.22 -6.50 7.36
C SER A 106 -8.64 -6.63 7.91
N ASN A 107 -9.59 -6.96 7.04
CA ASN A 107 -10.99 -7.17 7.40
C ASN A 107 -11.23 -8.34 8.36
N ASP A 108 -10.25 -9.20 8.56
CA ASP A 108 -10.31 -10.30 9.52
C ASP A 108 -9.99 -9.86 10.96
N ILE A 109 -9.51 -8.62 11.15
CA ILE A 109 -9.13 -8.08 12.46
C ILE A 109 -10.30 -7.30 13.04
N LEU A 110 -10.69 -7.65 14.26
CA LEU A 110 -11.74 -6.98 15.01
C LEU A 110 -11.13 -6.18 16.17
N PRO A 111 -11.01 -4.84 16.04
CA PRO A 111 -10.51 -4.00 17.11
C PRO A 111 -11.36 -4.08 18.37
N THR A 112 -10.74 -4.04 19.53
CA THR A 112 -11.44 -3.83 20.80
C THR A 112 -11.87 -2.37 20.96
N GLU A 113 -12.84 -2.08 21.83
CA GLU A 113 -13.27 -0.70 22.13
C GLU A 113 -12.10 0.19 22.58
N GLU A 114 -11.16 -0.37 23.37
CA GLU A 114 -9.98 0.35 23.84
C GLU A 114 -9.04 0.71 22.68
N GLN A 115 -8.83 -0.20 21.76
CA GLN A 115 -7.99 0.01 20.57
C GLN A 115 -8.63 1.04 19.62
N GLU A 116 -9.94 0.97 19.40
CA GLU A 116 -10.67 1.97 18.60
C GLU A 116 -10.55 3.37 19.22
N GLN A 117 -10.76 3.49 20.52
CA GLN A 117 -10.61 4.76 21.25
C GLN A 117 -9.19 5.30 21.16
N LEU A 118 -8.17 4.43 21.25
CA LEU A 118 -6.77 4.81 21.10
C LEU A 118 -6.48 5.38 19.71
N LEU A 119 -6.97 4.74 18.65
CA LEU A 119 -6.81 5.22 17.27
C LEU A 119 -7.51 6.57 17.06
N MET A 120 -8.74 6.71 17.58
CA MET A 120 -9.49 7.97 17.52
C MET A 120 -8.79 9.12 18.26
N GLN A 121 -8.29 8.89 19.47
CA GLN A 121 -7.57 9.89 20.26
C GLN A 121 -6.31 10.39 19.57
N ASN A 122 -5.64 9.53 18.81
CA ASN A 122 -4.45 9.87 18.04
C ASN A 122 -4.76 10.37 16.63
N ASN A 123 -6.04 10.56 16.26
CA ASN A 123 -6.50 10.98 14.94
C ASN A 123 -5.96 10.08 13.80
N ILE A 124 -5.94 8.77 14.02
CA ILE A 124 -5.50 7.80 13.03
C ILE A 124 -6.69 7.37 12.18
N LYS A 125 -6.56 7.55 10.86
CA LYS A 125 -7.53 7.07 9.89
C LYS A 125 -7.38 5.55 9.71
N VAL A 126 -8.48 4.81 9.84
CA VAL A 126 -8.52 3.36 9.61
C VAL A 126 -9.12 3.10 8.23
N ASN A 127 -8.42 2.36 7.40
CA ASN A 127 -8.89 1.88 6.10
C ASN A 127 -8.92 0.35 6.15
N ILE A 128 -10.10 -0.24 6.00
CA ILE A 128 -10.24 -1.70 5.99
C ILE A 128 -9.85 -2.24 4.61
N VAL A 129 -8.93 -3.16 4.56
CA VAL A 129 -8.45 -3.77 3.32
C VAL A 129 -8.86 -5.24 3.25
N PRO A 130 -9.17 -5.75 2.06
CA PRO A 130 -9.05 -5.12 0.73
C PRO A 130 -10.21 -4.22 0.31
N GLU A 131 -11.30 -4.08 1.10
CA GLU A 131 -12.54 -3.34 0.77
C GLU A 131 -12.26 -1.91 0.35
N TYR A 132 -11.34 -1.25 1.01
CA TYR A 132 -10.93 0.12 0.70
C TYR A 132 -10.58 0.35 -0.78
N TYR A 133 -10.04 -0.68 -1.46
CA TYR A 133 -9.59 -0.55 -2.84
C TYR A 133 -10.63 -0.90 -3.91
N TYR A 134 -11.82 -1.37 -3.51
CA TYR A 134 -12.88 -1.66 -4.48
C TYR A 134 -14.28 -1.21 -4.06
N SER A 135 -14.40 -0.51 -2.94
CA SER A 135 -15.67 0.09 -2.50
C SER A 135 -16.32 0.98 -3.56
N ASP A 136 -15.50 1.66 -4.39
CA ASP A 136 -15.96 2.54 -5.46
C ASP A 136 -16.31 1.79 -6.76
N LEU A 137 -16.17 0.46 -6.80
CA LEU A 137 -16.41 -0.37 -7.99
C LEU A 137 -17.76 -1.11 -7.92
N GLU A 138 -18.56 -0.85 -6.92
CA GLU A 138 -19.86 -1.52 -6.68
C GLU A 138 -21.07 -0.77 -7.25
N ASP A 139 -20.86 0.27 -8.07
CA ASP A 139 -21.91 1.01 -8.80
C ASP A 139 -22.29 0.34 -10.13
#